data_d00f28b030cd7ebfc86a7a30725fa79b
#
_entry.id   d00f28b030cd7ebfc86a7a30725fa79b
#
_cell.length_a   1.000
_cell.length_b   1.000
_cell.length_c   1.000
_cell.angle_alpha   90.00
_cell.angle_beta   90.00
_cell.angle_gamma   90.00
#
_symmetry.space_group_name_H-M   'P 1'
#
loop_
_entity.id
_entity.type
_entity.pdbx_description
1 polymer ?
#
loop_
_entity_poly.entity_id
_entity_poly.type
_entity_poly.pdbx_seq_one_letter_code
_entity_poly.pdbx_strand_id
1 'polypeptide(L)'
;MRPGKTFIKYTIILLVLSYAFIFYGLGDYSLKEPDEGRYAEIPREMVESGDYTVPRLNDVRYFEKPPFLYWAVAVSYKLFGVSEWSFRFPNALAAFLCVMCLFFFGRRWTDEEAAFLASLVLLSSFGFFGMARIVTTDMVLTFWLFLALLCFYEHYRKRGGAFVYGFYGAMAMATLTKGPVAPVLLCGTVLIFLLAQRDISFVRHMKPLTGFFLYFAMAAPWFVIISVKEKEFVDFFFVDQHFLRFTTRKHDRGGPLHYFIPVLLGGMLPWSLFIPRAVASTWRRPDCRFFILWSALVFVFFSVSGSKLPPYILPAFPALSLPLGILFHESRGSRFRRHWEIVVYGLLMAIFAFSCLLYFSDDFMAYIADISMDATSITLDLKHFSLWMSLTSAACLVLFLLRSFRDPGRLFVILLLFSLSTIIAIMAHSGVVDRINTAKKLALAASELETRPDIVVNYSGLDLTIPFYLKRPVVIASYKGELAMGAKYDDARKIFMEEAEFFRLLGSDRKVLFITKSKRVKNLEKRFPGRITTHLCQNDRCLLSNY
;
A
#
# COMPACT_ATOMS: atom_id res chain seq x y z
N MET A 1 -18.60 -17.23 -27.60
CA MET A 1 -17.35 -17.76 -28.20
C MET A 1 -16.65 -18.62 -27.16
N ARG A 2 -16.28 -19.86 -27.49
CA ARG A 2 -15.43 -20.66 -26.59
C ARG A 2 -14.07 -19.96 -26.46
N PRO A 3 -13.51 -19.86 -25.25
CA PRO A 3 -12.21 -19.24 -25.07
C PRO A 3 -11.13 -20.03 -25.84
N GLY A 4 -10.27 -19.33 -26.56
CA GLY A 4 -9.15 -19.93 -27.29
C GLY A 4 -8.16 -20.60 -26.33
N LYS A 5 -7.42 -21.61 -26.79
CA LYS A 5 -6.39 -22.29 -25.99
C LYS A 5 -5.37 -21.32 -25.38
N THR A 6 -4.99 -20.29 -26.12
CA THR A 6 -4.04 -19.24 -25.68
C THR A 6 -4.61 -18.43 -24.51
N PHE A 7 -5.88 -18.04 -24.56
CA PHE A 7 -6.57 -17.34 -23.49
C PHE A 7 -6.54 -18.14 -22.18
N ILE A 8 -6.90 -19.41 -22.25
CA ILE A 8 -6.91 -20.29 -21.08
C ILE A 8 -5.50 -20.39 -20.50
N LYS A 9 -4.48 -20.60 -21.35
CA LYS A 9 -3.08 -20.66 -20.94
C LYS A 9 -2.65 -19.39 -20.19
N TYR A 10 -2.89 -18.21 -20.76
CA TYR A 10 -2.50 -16.94 -20.14
C TYR A 10 -3.26 -16.68 -18.84
N THR A 11 -4.54 -17.00 -18.80
CA THR A 11 -5.34 -16.89 -17.56
C THR A 11 -4.76 -17.77 -16.45
N ILE A 12 -4.44 -19.03 -16.74
CA ILE A 12 -3.87 -19.96 -15.75
C ILE A 12 -2.52 -19.44 -15.26
N ILE A 13 -1.65 -18.97 -16.15
CA ILE A 13 -0.34 -18.42 -15.74
C ILE A 13 -0.53 -17.22 -14.81
N LEU A 14 -1.43 -16.29 -15.16
CA LEU A 14 -1.70 -15.12 -14.30
C LEU A 14 -2.29 -15.52 -12.95
N LEU A 15 -3.17 -16.51 -12.89
CA LEU A 15 -3.74 -17.03 -11.64
C LEU A 15 -2.64 -17.63 -10.76
N VAL A 16 -1.79 -18.50 -11.32
CA VAL A 16 -0.70 -19.15 -10.58
C VAL A 16 0.31 -18.13 -10.07
N LEU A 17 0.76 -17.20 -10.91
CA LEU A 17 1.72 -16.18 -10.51
C LEU A 17 1.10 -15.19 -9.51
N SER A 18 -0.17 -14.82 -9.67
CA SER A 18 -0.85 -13.96 -8.71
C SER A 18 -1.01 -14.65 -7.35
N TYR A 19 -1.34 -15.94 -7.34
CA TYR A 19 -1.36 -16.70 -6.09
C TYR A 19 0.01 -16.72 -5.42
N ALA A 20 1.05 -17.05 -6.16
CA ALA A 20 2.40 -17.17 -5.64
C ALA A 20 2.95 -15.83 -5.08
N PHE A 21 2.69 -14.71 -5.74
CA PHE A 21 3.31 -13.43 -5.37
C PHE A 21 2.40 -12.51 -4.55
N ILE A 22 1.08 -12.62 -4.67
CA ILE A 22 0.14 -11.77 -3.94
C ILE A 22 -0.39 -12.46 -2.67
N PHE A 23 -0.77 -13.74 -2.74
CA PHE A 23 -1.48 -14.41 -1.64
C PHE A 23 -0.60 -15.34 -0.79
N TYR A 24 0.40 -15.99 -1.37
CA TYR A 24 1.26 -16.91 -0.62
C TYR A 24 2.07 -16.18 0.46
N GLY A 25 2.10 -16.74 1.66
CA GLY A 25 2.84 -16.16 2.80
C GLY A 25 2.29 -14.81 3.29
N LEU A 26 1.02 -14.49 3.04
CA LEU A 26 0.42 -13.19 3.39
C LEU A 26 0.29 -12.99 4.91
N GLY A 27 0.21 -14.08 5.68
CA GLY A 27 0.12 -14.09 7.14
C GLY A 27 1.45 -14.34 7.86
N ASP A 28 2.55 -14.57 7.13
CA ASP A 28 3.80 -15.07 7.72
C ASP A 28 4.63 -13.98 8.43
N TYR A 29 4.21 -12.73 8.38
CA TYR A 29 4.89 -11.61 9.02
C TYR A 29 3.92 -10.73 9.80
N SER A 30 4.44 -10.09 10.86
CA SER A 30 3.67 -9.27 11.79
C SER A 30 3.11 -8.01 11.13
N LEU A 31 2.10 -7.40 11.77
CA LEU A 31 1.58 -6.10 11.37
C LEU A 31 2.63 -5.00 11.55
N LYS A 32 2.70 -4.09 10.59
CA LYS A 32 3.63 -2.95 10.59
C LYS A 32 3.02 -1.73 11.25
N GLU A 33 3.80 -1.10 12.11
CA GLU A 33 3.47 0.20 12.66
C GLU A 33 3.70 1.33 11.64
N PRO A 34 2.91 2.41 11.67
CA PRO A 34 1.62 2.55 12.37
C PRO A 34 0.43 2.11 11.50
N ASP A 35 0.61 1.97 10.18
CA ASP A 35 -0.50 1.87 9.22
C ASP A 35 -1.27 0.55 9.35
N GLU A 36 -0.57 -0.60 9.34
CA GLU A 36 -1.28 -1.88 9.43
C GLU A 36 -1.92 -2.08 10.80
N GLY A 37 -1.29 -1.61 11.90
CA GLY A 37 -1.91 -1.63 13.23
C GLY A 37 -3.27 -0.90 13.23
N ARG A 38 -3.30 0.30 12.69
CA ARG A 38 -4.51 1.13 12.56
C ARG A 38 -5.60 0.44 11.75
N TYR A 39 -5.24 0.00 10.53
CA TYR A 39 -6.21 -0.58 9.60
C TYR A 39 -6.64 -2.00 9.97
N ALA A 40 -5.93 -2.67 10.88
CA ALA A 40 -6.30 -3.98 11.42
C ALA A 40 -7.21 -3.84 12.66
N GLU A 41 -6.90 -2.90 13.56
CA GLU A 41 -7.63 -2.73 14.82
C GLU A 41 -9.03 -2.17 14.62
N ILE A 42 -9.21 -1.14 13.77
CA ILE A 42 -10.53 -0.54 13.53
C ILE A 42 -11.57 -1.58 13.08
N PRO A 43 -11.32 -2.44 12.08
CA PRO A 43 -12.27 -3.49 11.70
C PRO A 43 -12.47 -4.55 12.79
N ARG A 44 -11.46 -4.83 13.63
CA ARG A 44 -11.59 -5.75 14.74
C ARG A 44 -12.61 -5.21 15.76
N GLU A 45 -12.47 -3.94 16.13
CA GLU A 45 -13.43 -3.25 17.01
C GLU A 45 -14.83 -3.16 16.39
N MET A 46 -14.95 -2.92 15.06
CA MET A 46 -16.25 -2.95 14.36
C MET A 46 -16.94 -4.33 14.47
N VAL A 47 -16.17 -5.43 14.34
CA VAL A 47 -16.73 -6.79 14.46
C VAL A 47 -17.13 -7.08 15.90
N GLU A 48 -16.36 -6.64 16.87
CA GLU A 48 -16.61 -6.87 18.30
C GLU A 48 -17.81 -6.04 18.82
N SER A 49 -17.87 -4.76 18.45
CA SER A 49 -18.93 -3.84 18.90
C SER A 49 -20.23 -3.96 18.10
N GLY A 50 -20.16 -4.46 16.85
CA GLY A 50 -21.29 -4.45 15.90
C GLY A 50 -21.57 -3.05 15.29
N ASP A 51 -20.80 -2.00 15.63
CA ASP A 51 -20.95 -0.67 15.01
C ASP A 51 -20.05 -0.52 13.78
N TYR A 52 -20.66 -0.62 12.60
CA TYR A 52 -19.98 -0.43 11.30
C TYR A 52 -20.09 1.01 10.77
N THR A 53 -20.68 1.90 11.55
CA THR A 53 -20.90 3.30 11.14
C THR A 53 -19.80 4.23 11.63
N VAL A 54 -19.45 4.14 12.93
CA VAL A 54 -18.47 5.00 13.59
C VAL A 54 -17.17 4.24 13.76
N PRO A 55 -16.13 4.49 12.94
CA PRO A 55 -14.83 3.86 13.14
C PRO A 55 -14.23 4.25 14.49
N ARG A 56 -13.69 3.26 15.21
CA ARG A 56 -12.95 3.45 16.45
C ARG A 56 -11.57 2.81 16.36
N LEU A 57 -10.60 3.44 16.97
CA LEU A 57 -9.23 2.95 17.09
C LEU A 57 -8.81 3.01 18.55
N ASN A 58 -8.58 1.86 19.16
CA ASN A 58 -8.34 1.73 20.59
C ASN A 58 -9.50 2.33 21.43
N ASP A 59 -10.72 2.01 21.03
CA ASP A 59 -12.02 2.51 21.56
C ASP A 59 -12.23 4.04 21.44
N VAL A 60 -11.37 4.74 20.68
CA VAL A 60 -11.45 6.18 20.39
C VAL A 60 -11.98 6.42 18.98
N ARG A 61 -12.93 7.35 18.82
CA ARG A 61 -13.48 7.72 17.50
C ARG A 61 -12.39 8.17 16.54
N TYR A 62 -12.43 7.64 15.30
CA TYR A 62 -11.38 7.85 14.30
C TYR A 62 -11.95 8.15 12.90
N PHE A 63 -11.77 9.36 12.40
CA PHE A 63 -12.44 9.84 11.18
C PHE A 63 -11.51 10.22 10.03
N GLU A 64 -10.25 9.80 10.02
CA GLU A 64 -9.32 10.18 8.95
C GLU A 64 -9.64 9.56 7.59
N LYS A 65 -10.34 8.43 7.57
CA LYS A 65 -10.65 7.71 6.34
C LYS A 65 -12.10 7.22 6.30
N PRO A 66 -12.72 7.18 5.09
CA PRO A 66 -14.02 6.55 4.89
C PRO A 66 -13.97 5.04 5.10
N PRO A 67 -15.11 4.35 5.23
CA PRO A 67 -15.19 3.03 5.85
C PRO A 67 -14.93 1.84 4.94
N PHE A 68 -14.80 2.01 3.62
CA PHE A 68 -14.82 0.86 2.69
C PHE A 68 -13.74 -0.19 3.01
N LEU A 69 -12.49 0.24 3.28
CA LEU A 69 -11.43 -0.70 3.64
C LEU A 69 -11.76 -1.42 4.97
N TYR A 70 -12.27 -0.70 5.95
CA TYR A 70 -12.67 -1.28 7.24
C TYR A 70 -13.77 -2.33 7.07
N TRP A 71 -14.79 -2.02 6.27
CA TRP A 71 -15.86 -2.98 5.97
C TRP A 71 -15.35 -4.23 5.24
N ALA A 72 -14.47 -4.06 4.26
CA ALA A 72 -13.89 -5.18 3.53
C ALA A 72 -13.06 -6.09 4.46
N VAL A 73 -12.27 -5.51 5.36
CA VAL A 73 -11.50 -6.26 6.36
C VAL A 73 -12.42 -6.89 7.40
N ALA A 74 -13.44 -6.18 7.88
CA ALA A 74 -14.42 -6.75 8.83
C ALA A 74 -15.17 -7.95 8.25
N VAL A 75 -15.52 -7.91 6.97
CA VAL A 75 -16.09 -9.09 6.25
C VAL A 75 -15.08 -10.23 6.22
N SER A 76 -13.82 -9.93 5.90
CA SER A 76 -12.74 -10.94 5.91
C SER A 76 -12.55 -11.57 7.30
N TYR A 77 -12.60 -10.77 8.37
CA TYR A 77 -12.53 -11.27 9.74
C TYR A 77 -13.71 -12.16 10.12
N LYS A 78 -14.90 -11.83 9.67
CA LYS A 78 -16.09 -12.68 9.90
C LYS A 78 -16.01 -14.01 9.17
N LEU A 79 -15.42 -14.04 7.98
CA LEU A 79 -15.32 -15.26 7.16
C LEU A 79 -14.16 -16.16 7.57
N PHE A 80 -13.01 -15.58 7.94
CA PHE A 80 -11.75 -16.32 8.11
C PHE A 80 -11.16 -16.20 9.53
N GLY A 81 -11.84 -15.50 10.45
CA GLY A 81 -11.29 -15.17 11.76
C GLY A 81 -10.32 -14.01 11.74
N VAL A 82 -9.99 -13.46 12.91
CA VAL A 82 -9.06 -12.32 13.08
C VAL A 82 -7.62 -12.83 13.04
N SER A 83 -6.89 -12.47 12.00
CA SER A 83 -5.48 -12.82 11.79
C SER A 83 -4.81 -11.83 10.84
N GLU A 84 -3.48 -11.85 10.76
CA GLU A 84 -2.71 -11.04 9.80
C GLU A 84 -3.07 -11.40 8.36
N TRP A 85 -3.33 -12.68 8.07
CA TRP A 85 -3.73 -13.13 6.75
C TRP A 85 -5.09 -12.55 6.34
N SER A 86 -6.10 -12.71 7.17
CA SER A 86 -7.46 -12.22 6.89
C SER A 86 -7.52 -10.69 6.84
N PHE A 87 -6.67 -10.00 7.60
CA PHE A 87 -6.48 -8.56 7.50
C PHE A 87 -5.97 -8.13 6.12
N ARG A 88 -4.97 -8.82 5.58
CA ARG A 88 -4.33 -8.46 4.29
C ARG A 88 -5.11 -8.95 3.08
N PHE A 89 -5.97 -9.93 3.23
CA PHE A 89 -6.69 -10.56 2.13
C PHE A 89 -7.47 -9.58 1.24
N PRO A 90 -8.27 -8.60 1.74
CA PRO A 90 -8.98 -7.66 0.88
C PRO A 90 -8.06 -6.77 0.04
N ASN A 91 -6.92 -6.37 0.59
CA ASN A 91 -5.91 -5.60 -0.13
C ASN A 91 -5.24 -6.43 -1.25
N ALA A 92 -4.87 -7.66 -0.93
CA ALA A 92 -4.33 -8.62 -1.90
C ALA A 92 -5.35 -8.94 -3.01
N LEU A 93 -6.62 -9.10 -2.67
CA LEU A 93 -7.70 -9.29 -3.64
C LEU A 93 -7.85 -8.10 -4.58
N ALA A 94 -7.76 -6.86 -4.08
CA ALA A 94 -7.79 -5.66 -4.91
C ALA A 94 -6.61 -5.64 -5.92
N ALA A 95 -5.40 -6.01 -5.48
CA ALA A 95 -4.24 -6.13 -6.36
C ALA A 95 -4.44 -7.22 -7.43
N PHE A 96 -4.90 -8.39 -7.03
CA PHE A 96 -5.23 -9.48 -7.96
C PHE A 96 -6.26 -9.03 -9.01
N LEU A 97 -7.33 -8.37 -8.58
CA LEU A 97 -8.35 -7.85 -9.48
C LEU A 97 -7.81 -6.78 -10.43
N CYS A 98 -6.85 -5.94 -10.02
CA CYS A 98 -6.16 -5.03 -10.94
C CYS A 98 -5.47 -5.80 -12.09
N VAL A 99 -4.71 -6.86 -11.77
CA VAL A 99 -4.01 -7.68 -12.75
C VAL A 99 -4.99 -8.34 -13.72
N MET A 100 -6.05 -8.96 -13.19
CA MET A 100 -7.05 -9.65 -14.00
C MET A 100 -7.87 -8.68 -14.86
N CYS A 101 -8.28 -7.53 -14.31
CA CYS A 101 -8.97 -6.49 -15.07
C CYS A 101 -8.10 -5.95 -16.21
N LEU A 102 -6.81 -5.71 -15.97
CA LEU A 102 -5.88 -5.28 -17.02
C LEU A 102 -5.83 -6.30 -18.15
N PHE A 103 -5.75 -7.60 -17.85
CA PHE A 103 -5.78 -8.66 -18.86
C PHE A 103 -7.12 -8.72 -19.60
N PHE A 104 -8.24 -8.82 -18.86
CA PHE A 104 -9.56 -9.03 -19.48
C PHE A 104 -10.07 -7.83 -20.29
N PHE A 105 -9.78 -6.62 -19.88
CA PHE A 105 -10.13 -5.43 -20.65
C PHE A 105 -9.08 -5.13 -21.72
N GLY A 106 -7.79 -5.24 -21.40
CA GLY A 106 -6.69 -4.98 -22.33
C GLY A 106 -6.82 -5.81 -23.62
N ARG A 107 -7.11 -7.10 -23.51
CA ARG A 107 -7.31 -7.98 -24.69
C ARG A 107 -8.47 -7.59 -25.61
N ARG A 108 -9.38 -6.73 -25.16
CA ARG A 108 -10.46 -6.21 -26.01
C ARG A 108 -10.02 -5.02 -26.86
N TRP A 109 -8.95 -4.38 -26.47
CA TRP A 109 -8.44 -3.16 -27.06
C TRP A 109 -7.15 -3.39 -27.85
N THR A 110 -6.40 -4.40 -27.44
CA THR A 110 -5.10 -4.76 -27.99
C THR A 110 -5.09 -6.24 -28.36
N ASP A 111 -3.90 -6.74 -28.72
CA ASP A 111 -3.68 -8.16 -28.85
C ASP A 111 -3.70 -8.86 -27.48
N GLU A 112 -4.16 -10.13 -27.45
CA GLU A 112 -4.27 -10.93 -26.23
C GLU A 112 -2.91 -11.11 -25.53
N GLU A 113 -1.85 -11.26 -26.31
CA GLU A 113 -0.50 -11.38 -25.81
C GLU A 113 0.02 -10.05 -25.26
N ALA A 114 -0.27 -8.92 -25.91
CA ALA A 114 0.09 -7.59 -25.39
C ALA A 114 -0.56 -7.33 -24.04
N ALA A 115 -1.83 -7.71 -23.86
CA ALA A 115 -2.53 -7.61 -22.58
C ALA A 115 -1.93 -8.53 -21.52
N PHE A 116 -1.52 -9.75 -21.90
CA PHE A 116 -0.83 -10.67 -21.01
C PHE A 116 0.52 -10.12 -20.55
N LEU A 117 1.35 -9.59 -21.48
CA LEU A 117 2.62 -8.95 -21.14
C LEU A 117 2.41 -7.74 -20.22
N ALA A 118 1.39 -6.91 -20.47
CA ALA A 118 1.04 -5.79 -19.60
C ALA A 118 0.71 -6.24 -18.18
N SER A 119 -0.02 -7.35 -18.05
CA SER A 119 -0.38 -7.92 -16.74
C SER A 119 0.83 -8.48 -15.98
N LEU A 120 1.79 -9.08 -16.71
CA LEU A 120 3.07 -9.52 -16.15
C LEU A 120 3.93 -8.33 -15.71
N VAL A 121 3.98 -7.24 -16.50
CA VAL A 121 4.65 -5.98 -16.12
C VAL A 121 4.07 -5.45 -14.80
N LEU A 122 2.75 -5.39 -14.67
CA LEU A 122 2.11 -4.92 -13.45
C LEU A 122 2.46 -5.82 -12.26
N LEU A 123 2.25 -7.12 -12.38
CA LEU A 123 2.45 -8.11 -11.31
C LEU A 123 3.90 -8.16 -10.82
N SER A 124 4.85 -7.95 -11.72
CA SER A 124 6.28 -8.00 -11.41
C SER A 124 6.94 -6.63 -11.13
N SER A 125 6.15 -5.55 -11.09
CA SER A 125 6.60 -4.22 -10.64
C SER A 125 6.77 -4.18 -9.13
N PHE A 126 7.95 -3.79 -8.62
CA PHE A 126 8.28 -3.89 -7.19
C PHE A 126 7.34 -3.10 -6.28
N GLY A 127 6.97 -1.87 -6.68
CA GLY A 127 6.04 -1.04 -5.91
C GLY A 127 4.63 -1.63 -5.88
N PHE A 128 4.15 -2.22 -6.98
CA PHE A 128 2.86 -2.89 -7.02
C PHE A 128 2.86 -4.14 -6.14
N PHE A 129 3.87 -4.98 -6.25
CA PHE A 129 4.06 -6.15 -5.38
C PHE A 129 4.08 -5.77 -3.90
N GLY A 130 4.91 -4.78 -3.52
CA GLY A 130 5.00 -4.32 -2.13
C GLY A 130 3.65 -3.82 -1.60
N MET A 131 2.95 -2.99 -2.38
CA MET A 131 1.65 -2.45 -1.99
C MET A 131 0.52 -3.49 -2.03
N ALA A 132 0.66 -4.58 -2.79
CA ALA A 132 -0.28 -5.70 -2.74
C ALA A 132 -0.26 -6.43 -1.39
N ARG A 133 0.87 -6.39 -0.69
CA ARG A 133 1.13 -7.13 0.55
C ARG A 133 1.13 -6.27 1.82
N ILE A 134 1.23 -4.94 1.68
CA ILE A 134 1.17 -3.98 2.79
C ILE A 134 -0.17 -3.25 2.71
N VAL A 135 -0.96 -3.30 3.77
CA VAL A 135 -2.31 -2.71 3.77
C VAL A 135 -2.26 -1.23 4.05
N THR A 136 -2.67 -0.48 3.04
CA THR A 136 -3.09 0.91 3.13
C THR A 136 -4.36 1.08 2.30
N THR A 137 -4.98 2.25 2.36
CA THR A 137 -6.15 2.52 1.50
C THR A 137 -5.79 2.61 0.00
N ASP A 138 -4.49 2.69 -0.34
CA ASP A 138 -4.04 3.03 -1.70
C ASP A 138 -4.23 1.92 -2.72
N MET A 139 -4.02 0.64 -2.34
CA MET A 139 -4.22 -0.47 -3.27
C MET A 139 -5.70 -0.65 -3.60
N VAL A 140 -6.57 -0.61 -2.60
CA VAL A 140 -8.03 -0.70 -2.79
C VAL A 140 -8.56 0.48 -3.59
N LEU A 141 -8.07 1.69 -3.31
CA LEU A 141 -8.35 2.87 -4.12
C LEU A 141 -7.90 2.69 -5.57
N THR A 142 -6.67 2.19 -5.78
CA THR A 142 -6.12 1.93 -7.11
C THR A 142 -7.01 0.99 -7.91
N PHE A 143 -7.49 -0.08 -7.30
CA PHE A 143 -8.42 -1.00 -7.95
C PHE A 143 -9.72 -0.30 -8.40
N TRP A 144 -10.37 0.44 -7.51
CA TRP A 144 -11.63 1.11 -7.85
C TRP A 144 -11.46 2.21 -8.89
N LEU A 145 -10.38 3.00 -8.79
CA LEU A 145 -10.05 4.01 -9.80
C LEU A 145 -9.77 3.36 -11.15
N PHE A 146 -8.97 2.29 -11.16
CA PHE A 146 -8.65 1.59 -12.39
C PHE A 146 -9.88 0.94 -13.04
N LEU A 147 -10.74 0.29 -12.24
CA LEU A 147 -12.01 -0.28 -12.72
C LEU A 147 -12.92 0.82 -13.32
N ALA A 148 -13.01 1.99 -12.67
CA ALA A 148 -13.76 3.12 -13.23
C ALA A 148 -13.21 3.54 -14.60
N LEU A 149 -11.88 3.68 -14.73
CA LEU A 149 -11.24 4.02 -16.01
C LEU A 149 -11.52 2.98 -17.09
N LEU A 150 -11.43 1.69 -16.76
CA LEU A 150 -11.73 0.60 -17.68
C LEU A 150 -13.18 0.64 -18.15
N CYS A 151 -14.11 0.87 -17.23
CA CYS A 151 -15.54 1.00 -17.53
C CYS A 151 -15.82 2.24 -18.39
N PHE A 152 -15.21 3.39 -18.05
CA PHE A 152 -15.34 4.59 -18.88
C PHE A 152 -14.83 4.34 -20.31
N TYR A 153 -13.62 3.79 -20.44
CA TYR A 153 -13.02 3.61 -21.76
C TYR A 153 -13.80 2.59 -22.61
N GLU A 154 -14.31 1.51 -22.01
CA GLU A 154 -15.17 0.56 -22.72
C GLU A 154 -16.52 1.20 -23.16
N HIS A 155 -17.11 2.04 -22.29
CA HIS A 155 -18.30 2.81 -22.63
C HIS A 155 -18.05 3.82 -23.77
N TYR A 156 -16.90 4.51 -23.71
CA TYR A 156 -16.46 5.45 -24.75
C TYR A 156 -16.31 4.75 -26.13
N ARG A 157 -15.63 3.60 -26.15
CA ARG A 157 -15.44 2.82 -27.39
C ARG A 157 -16.74 2.34 -28.01
N LYS A 158 -17.67 1.85 -27.18
CA LYS A 158 -18.95 1.31 -27.65
C LYS A 158 -20.00 2.37 -27.92
N ARG A 159 -19.71 3.64 -27.60
CA ARG A 159 -20.66 4.74 -27.66
C ARG A 159 -21.95 4.46 -26.87
N GLY A 160 -21.90 3.62 -25.82
CA GLY A 160 -23.04 3.26 -25.01
C GLY A 160 -22.87 1.99 -24.19
N GLY A 161 -23.96 1.54 -23.58
CA GLY A 161 -24.02 0.30 -22.80
C GLY A 161 -23.97 0.51 -21.28
N ALA A 162 -23.97 -0.61 -20.54
CA ALA A 162 -24.07 -0.60 -19.06
C ALA A 162 -22.76 -0.21 -18.34
N PHE A 163 -21.64 -0.15 -19.04
CA PHE A 163 -20.33 0.20 -18.44
C PHE A 163 -20.31 1.59 -17.81
N VAL A 164 -21.18 2.51 -18.26
CA VAL A 164 -21.32 3.83 -17.64
C VAL A 164 -21.73 3.72 -16.16
N TYR A 165 -22.58 2.78 -15.81
CA TYR A 165 -22.96 2.55 -14.41
C TYR A 165 -21.83 1.90 -13.60
N GLY A 166 -21.02 1.06 -14.26
CA GLY A 166 -19.77 0.54 -13.68
C GLY A 166 -18.77 1.66 -13.33
N PHE A 167 -18.67 2.68 -14.20
CA PHE A 167 -17.85 3.87 -13.92
C PHE A 167 -18.32 4.60 -12.65
N TYR A 168 -19.62 4.94 -12.54
CA TYR A 168 -20.14 5.65 -11.38
C TYR A 168 -20.12 4.80 -10.10
N GLY A 169 -20.41 3.50 -10.20
CA GLY A 169 -20.33 2.59 -9.06
C GLY A 169 -18.91 2.44 -8.51
N ALA A 170 -17.94 2.25 -9.41
CA ALA A 170 -16.53 2.18 -9.02
C ALA A 170 -16.01 3.52 -8.45
N MET A 171 -16.47 4.67 -9.00
CA MET A 171 -16.17 5.99 -8.46
C MET A 171 -16.74 6.15 -7.04
N ALA A 172 -17.95 5.65 -6.76
CA ALA A 172 -18.54 5.67 -5.43
C ALA A 172 -17.73 4.84 -4.43
N MET A 173 -17.32 3.62 -4.81
CA MET A 173 -16.47 2.77 -3.96
C MET A 173 -15.09 3.40 -3.72
N ALA A 174 -14.50 4.03 -4.72
CA ALA A 174 -13.25 4.78 -4.57
C ALA A 174 -13.41 5.95 -3.59
N THR A 175 -14.55 6.66 -3.64
CA THR A 175 -14.87 7.75 -2.70
C THR A 175 -15.06 7.22 -1.28
N LEU A 176 -15.73 6.09 -1.09
CA LEU A 176 -15.86 5.41 0.21
C LEU A 176 -14.53 4.83 0.71
N THR A 177 -13.51 4.74 -0.15
CA THR A 177 -12.16 4.28 0.23
C THR A 177 -11.27 5.43 0.70
N LYS A 178 -11.25 6.57 0.01
CA LYS A 178 -10.30 7.66 0.30
C LYS A 178 -10.89 9.09 0.18
N GLY A 179 -12.19 9.21 -0.03
CA GLY A 179 -12.88 10.50 -0.07
C GLY A 179 -12.83 11.21 -1.44
N PRO A 180 -12.92 12.56 -1.45
CA PRO A 180 -13.18 13.37 -2.66
C PRO A 180 -12.08 13.29 -3.73
N VAL A 181 -10.89 12.82 -3.42
CA VAL A 181 -9.80 12.68 -4.40
C VAL A 181 -10.20 11.78 -5.58
N ALA A 182 -11.07 10.80 -5.35
CA ALA A 182 -11.49 9.86 -6.39
C ALA A 182 -12.30 10.53 -7.51
N PRO A 183 -13.45 11.22 -7.24
CA PRO A 183 -14.18 11.90 -8.31
C PRO A 183 -13.36 13.02 -8.96
N VAL A 184 -12.51 13.75 -8.23
CA VAL A 184 -11.65 14.79 -8.80
C VAL A 184 -10.70 14.22 -9.86
N LEU A 185 -9.99 13.15 -9.55
CA LEU A 185 -9.07 12.52 -10.50
C LEU A 185 -9.81 11.88 -11.68
N LEU A 186 -10.90 11.15 -11.43
CA LEU A 186 -11.65 10.48 -12.50
C LEU A 186 -12.33 11.47 -13.45
N CYS A 187 -13.06 12.45 -12.94
CA CYS A 187 -13.73 13.47 -13.76
C CYS A 187 -12.70 14.34 -14.49
N GLY A 188 -11.61 14.72 -13.83
CA GLY A 188 -10.51 15.45 -14.46
C GLY A 188 -9.90 14.69 -15.63
N THR A 189 -9.65 13.38 -15.48
CA THR A 189 -9.11 12.53 -16.56
C THR A 189 -10.09 12.42 -17.74
N VAL A 190 -11.35 12.15 -17.43
CA VAL A 190 -12.40 12.07 -18.47
C VAL A 190 -12.47 13.37 -19.26
N LEU A 191 -12.48 14.51 -18.58
CA LEU A 191 -12.53 15.83 -19.21
C LEU A 191 -11.29 16.06 -20.11
N ILE A 192 -10.08 15.86 -19.58
CA ILE A 192 -8.82 16.03 -20.31
C ILE A 192 -8.79 15.12 -21.55
N PHE A 193 -9.22 13.86 -21.39
CA PHE A 193 -9.26 12.92 -22.51
C PHE A 193 -10.26 13.35 -23.59
N LEU A 194 -11.48 13.74 -23.22
CA LEU A 194 -12.50 14.18 -24.18
C LEU A 194 -12.08 15.46 -24.92
N LEU A 195 -11.40 16.38 -24.22
CA LEU A 195 -10.80 17.58 -24.85
C LEU A 195 -9.69 17.19 -25.84
N ALA A 196 -8.80 16.26 -25.45
CA ALA A 196 -7.73 15.78 -26.32
C ALA A 196 -8.25 15.02 -27.55
N GLN A 197 -9.42 14.38 -27.45
CA GLN A 197 -10.11 13.72 -28.56
C GLN A 197 -11.02 14.66 -29.36
N ARG A 198 -11.21 15.91 -28.92
CA ARG A 198 -12.18 16.87 -29.49
C ARG A 198 -13.62 16.34 -29.49
N ASP A 199 -13.99 15.54 -28.49
CA ASP A 199 -15.28 14.85 -28.39
C ASP A 199 -15.99 15.15 -27.06
N ILE A 200 -16.01 16.43 -26.69
CA ILE A 200 -16.63 16.86 -25.42
C ILE A 200 -18.14 16.56 -25.38
N SER A 201 -18.78 16.46 -26.56
CA SER A 201 -20.20 16.10 -26.69
C SER A 201 -20.51 14.73 -26.09
N PHE A 202 -19.50 13.83 -25.97
CA PHE A 202 -19.65 12.52 -25.35
C PHE A 202 -20.11 12.57 -23.90
N VAL A 203 -19.92 13.69 -23.19
CA VAL A 203 -20.45 13.90 -21.83
C VAL A 203 -21.95 13.60 -21.73
N ARG A 204 -22.72 13.86 -22.79
CA ARG A 204 -24.15 13.53 -22.83
C ARG A 204 -24.40 12.02 -22.81
N HIS A 205 -23.52 11.22 -23.42
CA HIS A 205 -23.59 9.75 -23.40
C HIS A 205 -23.20 9.17 -22.05
N MET A 206 -22.48 9.93 -21.19
CA MET A 206 -22.18 9.54 -19.84
C MET A 206 -23.41 9.47 -18.91
N LYS A 207 -24.60 9.80 -19.41
CA LYS A 207 -25.86 9.77 -18.64
C LYS A 207 -25.72 10.45 -17.27
N PRO A 208 -25.31 11.72 -17.19
CA PRO A 208 -24.89 12.35 -15.95
C PRO A 208 -25.96 12.29 -14.85
N LEU A 209 -27.23 12.48 -15.18
CA LEU A 209 -28.32 12.48 -14.18
C LEU A 209 -28.45 11.12 -13.47
N THR A 210 -28.58 10.03 -14.24
CA THR A 210 -28.72 8.69 -13.66
C THR A 210 -27.41 8.17 -13.07
N GLY A 211 -26.28 8.57 -13.64
CA GLY A 211 -24.95 8.22 -13.14
C GLY A 211 -24.64 8.88 -11.81
N PHE A 212 -24.86 10.18 -11.67
CA PHE A 212 -24.70 10.87 -10.40
C PHE A 212 -25.70 10.40 -9.34
N PHE A 213 -26.94 10.10 -9.74
CA PHE A 213 -27.89 9.49 -8.81
C PHE A 213 -27.33 8.17 -8.24
N LEU A 214 -26.82 7.28 -9.09
CA LEU A 214 -26.20 6.04 -8.65
C LEU A 214 -25.00 6.30 -7.73
N TYR A 215 -24.12 7.22 -8.13
CA TYR A 215 -22.95 7.59 -7.33
C TYR A 215 -23.34 8.06 -5.92
N PHE A 216 -24.28 9.00 -5.83
CA PHE A 216 -24.72 9.52 -4.53
C PHE A 216 -25.52 8.49 -3.74
N ALA A 217 -26.36 7.67 -4.39
CA ALA A 217 -27.07 6.59 -3.71
C ALA A 217 -26.12 5.58 -3.04
N MET A 218 -24.93 5.36 -3.60
CA MET A 218 -23.93 4.43 -3.05
C MET A 218 -22.99 5.11 -2.05
N ALA A 219 -22.52 6.31 -2.33
CA ALA A 219 -21.51 6.99 -1.51
C ALA A 219 -22.11 7.81 -0.37
N ALA A 220 -23.18 8.58 -0.62
CA ALA A 220 -23.70 9.56 0.33
C ALA A 220 -24.27 8.97 1.64
N PRO A 221 -24.91 7.78 1.68
CA PRO A 221 -25.56 7.31 2.90
C PRO A 221 -24.63 7.30 4.12
N TRP A 222 -23.40 6.77 3.97
CA TRP A 222 -22.46 6.77 5.08
C TRP A 222 -22.04 8.18 5.49
N PHE A 223 -21.70 9.04 4.53
CA PHE A 223 -21.31 10.43 4.83
C PHE A 223 -22.42 11.21 5.50
N VAL A 224 -23.68 11.02 5.09
CA VAL A 224 -24.83 11.66 5.74
C VAL A 224 -25.02 11.15 7.16
N ILE A 225 -25.03 9.83 7.36
CA ILE A 225 -25.23 9.23 8.69
C ILE A 225 -24.14 9.69 9.65
N ILE A 226 -22.87 9.64 9.25
CA ILE A 226 -21.77 10.03 10.12
C ILE A 226 -21.78 11.54 10.41
N SER A 227 -22.15 12.38 9.45
CA SER A 227 -22.24 13.82 9.65
C SER A 227 -23.37 14.22 10.60
N VAL A 228 -24.48 13.46 10.64
CA VAL A 228 -25.57 13.67 11.58
C VAL A 228 -25.20 13.18 12.99
N LYS A 229 -24.53 12.04 13.08
CA LYS A 229 -24.10 11.46 14.36
C LYS A 229 -22.94 12.25 15.02
N GLU A 230 -22.01 12.75 14.21
CA GLU A 230 -20.73 13.31 14.65
C GLU A 230 -20.55 14.74 14.08
N LYS A 231 -20.91 15.74 14.85
CA LYS A 231 -20.94 17.15 14.41
C LYS A 231 -19.59 17.68 13.92
N GLU A 232 -18.48 17.21 14.48
CA GLU A 232 -17.13 17.65 14.10
C GLU A 232 -16.59 16.92 12.86
N PHE A 233 -17.30 15.89 12.36
CA PHE A 233 -16.83 15.07 11.25
C PHE A 233 -16.61 15.86 9.97
N VAL A 234 -17.54 16.73 9.60
CA VAL A 234 -17.50 17.47 8.33
C VAL A 234 -16.27 18.37 8.26
N ASP A 235 -16.04 19.18 9.30
CA ASP A 235 -14.89 20.09 9.36
C ASP A 235 -13.56 19.30 9.42
N PHE A 236 -13.50 18.26 10.23
CA PHE A 236 -12.30 17.45 10.33
C PHE A 236 -11.99 16.70 9.03
N PHE A 237 -12.99 16.01 8.45
CA PHE A 237 -12.77 15.17 7.29
C PHE A 237 -12.55 15.97 6.00
N PHE A 238 -13.48 16.90 5.66
CA PHE A 238 -13.41 17.61 4.39
C PHE A 238 -12.45 18.80 4.43
N VAL A 239 -12.44 19.57 5.51
CA VAL A 239 -11.58 20.76 5.59
C VAL A 239 -10.17 20.36 6.02
N ASP A 240 -9.99 19.71 7.17
CA ASP A 240 -8.66 19.46 7.73
C ASP A 240 -7.93 18.33 6.98
N GLN A 241 -8.55 17.16 6.81
CA GLN A 241 -7.91 15.98 6.22
C GLN A 241 -7.83 16.00 4.69
N HIS A 242 -8.61 16.82 3.99
CA HIS A 242 -8.57 16.92 2.52
C HIS A 242 -8.09 18.26 2.04
N PHE A 243 -8.80 19.36 2.33
CA PHE A 243 -8.46 20.68 1.78
C PHE A 243 -7.14 21.20 2.35
N LEU A 244 -7.01 21.32 3.68
CA LEU A 244 -5.79 21.84 4.32
C LEU A 244 -4.60 20.90 4.12
N ARG A 245 -4.81 19.59 4.12
CA ARG A 245 -3.75 18.62 3.85
C ARG A 245 -3.21 18.72 2.42
N PHE A 246 -4.03 19.05 1.45
CA PHE A 246 -3.61 19.25 0.06
C PHE A 246 -2.89 20.59 -0.13
N THR A 247 -3.41 21.68 0.47
CA THR A 247 -2.94 23.05 0.25
C THR A 247 -1.82 23.48 1.18
N THR A 248 -1.64 22.82 2.34
CA THR A 248 -0.68 23.23 3.38
C THR A 248 0.31 22.12 3.72
N ARG A 249 1.36 22.46 4.48
CA ARG A 249 2.35 21.51 5.04
C ARG A 249 2.03 21.11 6.49
N LYS A 250 0.80 21.26 6.94
CA LYS A 250 0.37 21.02 8.33
C LYS A 250 0.78 19.65 8.92
N HIS A 251 0.96 18.63 8.07
CA HIS A 251 1.25 17.26 8.50
C HIS A 251 2.74 16.85 8.34
N ASP A 252 3.68 17.79 8.16
CA ASP A 252 5.11 17.52 8.00
C ASP A 252 5.49 16.45 6.95
N ARG A 253 4.63 16.26 5.93
CA ARG A 253 4.84 15.31 4.83
C ARG A 253 5.15 16.03 3.52
N GLY A 254 5.82 17.18 3.61
CA GLY A 254 6.25 17.95 2.45
C GLY A 254 7.35 17.23 1.66
N GLY A 255 7.53 17.62 0.39
CA GLY A 255 8.59 17.10 -0.46
C GLY A 255 8.73 17.94 -1.74
N PRO A 256 9.85 17.80 -2.47
CA PRO A 256 10.07 18.53 -3.71
C PRO A 256 9.07 18.10 -4.80
N LEU A 257 8.88 18.93 -5.84
CA LEU A 257 7.98 18.62 -6.96
C LEU A 257 8.33 17.30 -7.66
N HIS A 258 9.61 16.97 -7.72
CA HIS A 258 10.12 15.75 -8.36
C HIS A 258 10.07 14.50 -7.46
N TYR A 259 9.49 14.59 -6.26
CA TYR A 259 9.41 13.50 -5.29
C TYR A 259 8.92 12.16 -5.89
N PHE A 260 7.93 12.21 -6.77
CA PHE A 260 7.35 10.99 -7.36
C PHE A 260 8.15 10.43 -8.54
N ILE A 261 9.17 11.13 -9.07
CA ILE A 261 10.04 10.58 -10.14
C ILE A 261 10.78 9.32 -9.61
N PRO A 262 11.60 9.40 -8.56
CA PRO A 262 12.29 8.22 -8.05
C PRO A 262 11.31 7.14 -7.53
N VAL A 263 10.15 7.52 -6.98
CA VAL A 263 9.13 6.58 -6.52
C VAL A 263 8.54 5.78 -7.69
N LEU A 264 8.19 6.45 -8.79
CA LEU A 264 7.66 5.79 -9.98
C LEU A 264 8.75 4.91 -10.64
N LEU A 265 9.95 5.47 -10.81
CA LEU A 265 11.06 4.74 -11.40
C LEU A 265 11.41 3.49 -10.60
N GLY A 266 11.62 3.60 -9.30
CA GLY A 266 11.93 2.47 -8.43
C GLY A 266 10.78 1.48 -8.30
N GLY A 267 9.55 1.99 -8.15
CA GLY A 267 8.37 1.15 -7.99
C GLY A 267 8.02 0.32 -9.22
N MET A 268 8.28 0.83 -10.43
CA MET A 268 8.05 0.09 -11.68
C MET A 268 9.32 -0.57 -12.24
N LEU A 269 10.45 -0.62 -11.52
CA LEU A 269 11.61 -1.39 -11.97
C LEU A 269 11.25 -2.85 -12.22
N PRO A 270 11.89 -3.50 -13.23
CA PRO A 270 12.81 -2.94 -14.23
C PRO A 270 12.12 -2.24 -15.40
N TRP A 271 10.80 -2.24 -15.46
CA TRP A 271 9.97 -1.77 -16.58
C TRP A 271 9.99 -0.26 -16.76
N SER A 272 10.25 0.49 -15.68
CA SER A 272 10.29 1.96 -15.69
C SER A 272 11.30 2.52 -16.68
N LEU A 273 12.37 1.81 -16.98
CA LEU A 273 13.34 2.18 -18.00
C LEU A 273 12.72 2.39 -19.38
N PHE A 274 11.65 1.67 -19.69
CA PHE A 274 11.00 1.66 -21.00
C PHE A 274 9.78 2.60 -21.07
N ILE A 275 9.36 3.23 -19.96
CA ILE A 275 8.20 4.14 -19.94
C ILE A 275 8.30 5.25 -20.99
N PRO A 276 9.44 5.99 -21.15
CA PRO A 276 9.51 7.06 -22.14
C PRO A 276 9.28 6.54 -23.57
N ARG A 277 9.83 5.37 -23.91
CA ARG A 277 9.65 4.74 -25.22
C ARG A 277 8.24 4.22 -25.41
N ALA A 278 7.66 3.56 -24.38
CA ALA A 278 6.28 3.07 -24.44
C ALA A 278 5.30 4.23 -24.68
N VAL A 279 5.45 5.33 -23.95
CA VAL A 279 4.65 6.54 -24.12
C VAL A 279 4.82 7.10 -25.54
N ALA A 280 6.04 7.28 -26.03
CA ALA A 280 6.30 7.85 -27.36
C ALA A 280 5.75 6.98 -28.49
N SER A 281 5.91 5.64 -28.40
CA SER A 281 5.46 4.71 -29.46
C SER A 281 3.94 4.52 -29.48
N THR A 282 3.28 4.58 -28.31
CA THR A 282 1.85 4.27 -28.22
C THR A 282 0.95 5.50 -28.09
N TRP A 283 1.51 6.72 -27.99
CA TRP A 283 0.76 7.97 -27.81
C TRP A 283 -0.36 8.20 -28.85
N ARG A 284 -0.15 7.77 -30.08
CA ARG A 284 -1.14 7.94 -31.16
C ARG A 284 -2.35 7.01 -31.01
N ARG A 285 -2.24 5.95 -30.22
CA ARG A 285 -3.33 5.02 -29.94
C ARG A 285 -4.28 5.63 -28.88
N PRO A 286 -5.59 5.74 -29.15
CA PRO A 286 -6.52 6.36 -28.19
C PRO A 286 -6.59 5.65 -26.82
N ASP A 287 -6.51 4.31 -26.81
CA ASP A 287 -6.45 3.48 -25.60
C ASP A 287 -5.25 3.85 -24.72
N CYS A 288 -4.05 3.83 -25.28
CA CYS A 288 -2.84 4.20 -24.55
C CYS A 288 -2.83 5.66 -24.14
N ARG A 289 -3.26 6.58 -25.03
CA ARG A 289 -3.36 8.01 -24.71
C ARG A 289 -4.23 8.26 -23.49
N PHE A 290 -5.36 7.58 -23.35
CA PHE A 290 -6.23 7.69 -22.20
C PHE A 290 -5.51 7.34 -20.90
N PHE A 291 -4.83 6.20 -20.85
CA PHE A 291 -4.11 5.76 -19.66
C PHE A 291 -2.83 6.57 -19.38
N ILE A 292 -2.17 7.07 -20.42
CA ILE A 292 -1.04 7.99 -20.27
C ILE A 292 -1.50 9.32 -19.68
N LEU A 293 -2.60 9.89 -20.16
CA LEU A 293 -3.18 11.12 -19.61
C LEU A 293 -3.59 10.95 -18.14
N TRP A 294 -4.21 9.82 -17.79
CA TRP A 294 -4.47 9.47 -16.41
C TRP A 294 -3.20 9.46 -15.55
N SER A 295 -2.18 8.75 -16.01
CA SER A 295 -0.91 8.64 -15.26
C SER A 295 -0.24 10.00 -15.08
N ALA A 296 -0.29 10.84 -16.12
CA ALA A 296 0.22 12.21 -16.06
C ALA A 296 -0.57 13.07 -15.07
N LEU A 297 -1.91 12.97 -15.08
CA LEU A 297 -2.75 13.71 -14.13
C LEU A 297 -2.48 13.29 -12.68
N VAL A 298 -2.42 11.98 -12.40
CA VAL A 298 -2.08 11.46 -11.06
C VAL A 298 -0.72 11.97 -10.61
N PHE A 299 0.28 11.90 -11.51
CA PHE A 299 1.63 12.38 -11.21
C PHE A 299 1.64 13.88 -10.89
N VAL A 300 1.05 14.71 -11.73
CA VAL A 300 1.01 16.17 -11.55
C VAL A 300 0.22 16.53 -10.29
N PHE A 301 -0.96 15.94 -10.11
CA PHE A 301 -1.84 16.22 -8.97
C PHE A 301 -1.13 16.01 -7.64
N PHE A 302 -0.48 14.85 -7.46
CA PHE A 302 0.22 14.57 -6.20
C PHE A 302 1.57 15.29 -6.10
N SER A 303 2.23 15.61 -7.22
CA SER A 303 3.46 16.41 -7.19
C SER A 303 3.22 17.85 -6.70
N VAL A 304 2.07 18.42 -7.00
CA VAL A 304 1.66 19.76 -6.53
C VAL A 304 1.12 19.72 -5.10
N SER A 305 0.62 18.58 -4.62
CA SER A 305 0.09 18.43 -3.26
C SER A 305 1.12 18.78 -2.19
N GLY A 306 0.65 19.46 -1.13
CA GLY A 306 1.46 19.78 0.06
C GLY A 306 1.86 18.53 0.88
N SER A 307 1.14 17.40 0.76
CA SER A 307 1.44 16.14 1.44
C SER A 307 1.79 15.05 0.43
N LYS A 308 2.94 14.41 0.60
CA LYS A 308 3.47 13.38 -0.32
C LYS A 308 3.77 12.09 0.42
N LEU A 309 3.28 10.97 -0.13
CA LEU A 309 3.62 9.61 0.31
C LEU A 309 3.83 8.72 -0.92
N PRO A 310 4.80 7.78 -0.88
CA PRO A 310 5.09 6.91 -2.02
C PRO A 310 3.86 6.20 -2.61
N PRO A 311 2.89 5.69 -1.81
CA PRO A 311 1.72 4.99 -2.35
C PRO A 311 0.78 5.84 -3.21
N TYR A 312 0.85 7.18 -3.14
CA TYR A 312 -0.07 8.05 -3.89
C TYR A 312 0.06 7.93 -5.40
N ILE A 313 1.23 7.49 -5.91
CA ILE A 313 1.45 7.30 -7.35
C ILE A 313 0.99 5.92 -7.85
N LEU A 314 0.59 5.01 -6.96
CA LEU A 314 0.22 3.64 -7.29
C LEU A 314 -0.87 3.52 -8.39
N PRO A 315 -1.90 4.41 -8.43
CA PRO A 315 -2.93 4.35 -9.48
C PRO A 315 -2.40 4.54 -10.92
N ALA A 316 -1.17 5.04 -11.10
CA ALA A 316 -0.55 5.13 -12.41
C ALA A 316 0.03 3.79 -12.91
N PHE A 317 0.33 2.83 -12.01
CA PHE A 317 1.03 1.59 -12.37
C PHE A 317 0.22 0.70 -13.33
N PRO A 318 -1.05 0.34 -13.04
CA PRO A 318 -1.83 -0.47 -13.97
C PRO A 318 -2.03 0.24 -15.32
N ALA A 319 -2.14 1.57 -15.30
CA ALA A 319 -2.32 2.36 -16.52
C ALA A 319 -1.06 2.38 -17.40
N LEU A 320 0.13 2.54 -16.81
CA LEU A 320 1.40 2.52 -17.57
C LEU A 320 1.80 1.11 -18.01
N SER A 321 1.27 0.07 -17.38
CA SER A 321 1.57 -1.31 -17.76
C SER A 321 1.02 -1.66 -19.14
N LEU A 322 -0.11 -1.08 -19.57
CA LEU A 322 -0.68 -1.34 -20.89
C LEU A 322 0.22 -0.87 -22.03
N PRO A 323 0.68 0.40 -22.09
CA PRO A 323 1.67 0.84 -23.08
C PRO A 323 2.95 0.02 -23.08
N LEU A 324 3.43 -0.42 -21.92
CA LEU A 324 4.63 -1.25 -21.81
C LEU A 324 4.42 -2.63 -22.40
N GLY A 325 3.30 -3.30 -22.11
CA GLY A 325 2.97 -4.60 -22.70
C GLY A 325 2.88 -4.54 -24.23
N ILE A 326 2.25 -3.49 -24.75
CA ILE A 326 2.15 -3.24 -26.21
C ILE A 326 3.54 -3.00 -26.81
N LEU A 327 4.37 -2.17 -26.18
CA LEU A 327 5.74 -1.93 -26.64
C LEU A 327 6.52 -3.24 -26.81
N PHE A 328 6.52 -4.11 -25.81
CA PHE A 328 7.25 -5.37 -25.90
C PHE A 328 6.65 -6.35 -26.90
N HIS A 329 5.33 -6.38 -27.05
CA HIS A 329 4.65 -7.19 -28.06
C HIS A 329 4.99 -6.75 -29.49
N GLU A 330 4.83 -5.46 -29.81
CA GLU A 330 5.06 -4.89 -31.14
C GLU A 330 6.54 -4.83 -31.54
N SER A 331 7.45 -4.83 -30.55
CA SER A 331 8.89 -4.79 -30.81
C SER A 331 9.50 -6.15 -31.10
N ARG A 332 8.76 -7.27 -31.03
CA ARG A 332 9.26 -8.60 -31.35
C ARG A 332 9.78 -8.67 -32.79
N GLY A 333 10.91 -9.34 -32.97
CA GLY A 333 11.56 -9.44 -34.28
C GLY A 333 12.26 -8.17 -34.78
N SER A 334 12.15 -7.05 -34.02
CA SER A 334 12.91 -5.84 -34.27
C SER A 334 14.12 -5.77 -33.34
N ARG A 335 15.20 -5.10 -33.75
CA ARG A 335 16.31 -4.83 -32.85
C ARG A 335 16.01 -3.57 -32.04
N PHE A 336 16.02 -3.64 -30.70
CA PHE A 336 16.13 -2.43 -29.88
C PHE A 336 17.38 -1.66 -30.29
N ARG A 337 17.29 -0.31 -30.30
CA ARG A 337 18.47 0.50 -30.54
C ARG A 337 19.53 0.18 -29.45
N ARG A 338 20.78 0.10 -29.86
CA ARG A 338 21.95 -0.29 -29.03
C ARG A 338 22.02 0.41 -27.66
N HIS A 339 21.53 1.64 -27.58
CA HIS A 339 21.51 2.40 -26.31
C HIS A 339 20.63 1.77 -25.22
N TRP A 340 19.51 1.09 -25.57
CA TRP A 340 18.66 0.39 -24.58
C TRP A 340 19.34 -0.85 -24.05
N GLU A 341 20.11 -1.54 -24.86
CA GLU A 341 20.94 -2.65 -24.43
C GLU A 341 21.96 -2.16 -23.40
N ILE A 342 22.61 -1.01 -23.67
CA ILE A 342 23.57 -0.39 -22.74
C ILE A 342 22.91 0.00 -21.42
N VAL A 343 21.71 0.58 -21.44
CA VAL A 343 20.99 0.99 -20.22
C VAL A 343 20.63 -0.22 -19.35
N VAL A 344 20.11 -1.30 -19.95
CA VAL A 344 19.77 -2.52 -19.19
C VAL A 344 21.04 -3.19 -18.66
N TYR A 345 22.10 -3.30 -19.48
CA TYR A 345 23.38 -3.83 -19.05
C TYR A 345 23.95 -3.01 -17.90
N GLY A 346 23.96 -1.68 -18.02
CA GLY A 346 24.43 -0.77 -16.97
C GLY A 346 23.65 -0.93 -15.66
N LEU A 347 22.31 -1.07 -15.74
CA LEU A 347 21.48 -1.32 -14.55
C LEU A 347 21.84 -2.65 -13.88
N LEU A 348 21.89 -3.75 -14.63
CA LEU A 348 22.22 -5.06 -14.09
C LEU A 348 23.62 -5.08 -13.49
N MET A 349 24.61 -4.42 -14.14
CA MET A 349 25.96 -4.26 -13.62
C MET A 349 25.99 -3.42 -12.34
N ALA A 350 25.24 -2.32 -12.28
CA ALA A 350 25.16 -1.49 -11.09
C ALA A 350 24.56 -2.26 -9.90
N ILE A 351 23.48 -3.01 -10.13
CA ILE A 351 22.85 -3.86 -9.11
C ILE A 351 23.81 -4.95 -8.66
N PHE A 352 24.50 -5.62 -9.61
CA PHE A 352 25.51 -6.63 -9.31
C PHE A 352 26.63 -6.06 -8.43
N ALA A 353 27.25 -4.96 -8.87
CA ALA A 353 28.35 -4.33 -8.14
C ALA A 353 27.93 -3.86 -6.73
N PHE A 354 26.74 -3.23 -6.62
CA PHE A 354 26.20 -2.79 -5.34
C PHE A 354 25.90 -3.97 -4.41
N SER A 355 25.31 -5.05 -4.93
CA SER A 355 25.02 -6.26 -4.14
C SER A 355 26.31 -6.95 -3.67
N CYS A 356 27.35 -7.01 -4.52
CA CYS A 356 28.66 -7.52 -4.12
C CYS A 356 29.28 -6.63 -3.03
N LEU A 357 29.22 -5.30 -3.19
CA LEU A 357 29.71 -4.37 -2.17
C LEU A 357 29.02 -4.62 -0.82
N LEU A 358 27.69 -4.73 -0.82
CA LEU A 358 26.93 -5.05 0.39
C LEU A 358 27.35 -6.40 1.01
N TYR A 359 27.59 -7.42 0.20
CA TYR A 359 27.97 -8.74 0.70
C TYR A 359 29.36 -8.77 1.33
N PHE A 360 30.34 -8.09 0.71
CA PHE A 360 31.75 -8.15 1.11
C PHE A 360 32.20 -7.04 2.06
N SER A 361 31.41 -5.96 2.24
CA SER A 361 31.78 -4.85 3.12
C SER A 361 31.13 -4.99 4.50
N ASP A 362 31.90 -5.49 5.46
CA ASP A 362 31.45 -5.58 6.86
C ASP A 362 31.25 -4.20 7.49
N ASP A 363 32.06 -3.19 7.13
CA ASP A 363 31.92 -1.82 7.63
C ASP A 363 30.61 -1.16 7.17
N PHE A 364 30.23 -1.36 5.91
CA PHE A 364 28.96 -0.82 5.38
C PHE A 364 27.76 -1.55 6.00
N MET A 365 27.88 -2.85 6.23
CA MET A 365 26.87 -3.63 6.91
C MET A 365 26.74 -3.23 8.38
N ALA A 366 27.86 -2.96 9.06
CA ALA A 366 27.86 -2.43 10.43
C ALA A 366 27.20 -1.04 10.50
N TYR A 367 27.44 -0.17 9.53
CA TYR A 367 26.78 1.13 9.42
C TYR A 367 25.25 1.02 9.26
N ILE A 368 24.78 0.10 8.40
CA ILE A 368 23.33 -0.17 8.27
C ILE A 368 22.77 -0.79 9.55
N ALA A 369 23.51 -1.67 10.19
CA ALA A 369 23.11 -2.34 11.41
C ALA A 369 23.07 -1.37 12.61
N ASP A 370 23.94 -0.37 12.67
CA ASP A 370 23.96 0.67 13.71
C ASP A 370 22.71 1.56 13.68
N ILE A 371 22.09 1.67 12.49
CA ILE A 371 20.78 2.34 12.32
C ILE A 371 19.64 1.46 12.92
N SER A 372 19.85 0.16 13.10
CA SER A 372 18.86 -0.79 13.64
C SER A 372 19.39 -1.41 14.94
N MET A 373 18.61 -1.36 16.01
CA MET A 373 19.00 -1.86 17.35
C MET A 373 19.16 -3.40 17.44
N ASP A 374 18.84 -4.16 16.37
CA ASP A 374 19.01 -5.63 16.30
C ASP A 374 20.01 -6.01 15.20
N ALA A 375 21.22 -5.52 15.37
CA ALA A 375 22.27 -5.48 14.35
C ALA A 375 22.64 -6.86 13.75
N THR A 376 22.87 -7.88 14.57
CA THR A 376 23.53 -9.13 14.11
C THR A 376 22.62 -9.98 13.20
N SER A 377 21.35 -10.13 13.55
CA SER A 377 20.43 -10.97 12.79
C SER A 377 19.99 -10.32 11.48
N ILE A 378 19.83 -8.98 11.49
CA ILE A 378 19.50 -8.21 10.29
C ILE A 378 20.68 -8.23 9.31
N THR A 379 21.92 -8.14 9.81
CA THR A 379 23.13 -8.22 8.99
C THR A 379 23.20 -9.53 8.22
N LEU A 380 22.91 -10.66 8.87
CA LEU A 380 22.94 -11.97 8.21
C LEU A 380 21.90 -12.09 7.10
N ASP A 381 20.67 -11.64 7.36
CA ASP A 381 19.60 -11.66 6.35
C ASP A 381 19.91 -10.73 5.16
N LEU A 382 20.49 -9.55 5.42
CA LEU A 382 20.94 -8.63 4.37
C LEU A 382 22.10 -9.23 3.54
N LYS A 383 23.02 -9.95 4.15
CA LYS A 383 24.08 -10.67 3.42
C LYS A 383 23.51 -11.75 2.51
N HIS A 384 22.58 -12.57 3.01
CA HIS A 384 21.91 -13.58 2.19
C HIS A 384 21.11 -12.95 1.04
N PHE A 385 20.38 -11.89 1.30
CA PHE A 385 19.66 -11.13 0.26
C PHE A 385 20.63 -10.56 -0.78
N SER A 386 21.75 -9.97 -0.35
CA SER A 386 22.78 -9.41 -1.23
C SER A 386 23.44 -10.48 -2.09
N LEU A 387 23.73 -11.65 -1.53
CA LEU A 387 24.26 -12.80 -2.28
C LEU A 387 23.26 -13.26 -3.35
N TRP A 388 21.97 -13.39 -2.98
CA TRP A 388 20.93 -13.76 -3.93
C TRP A 388 20.84 -12.75 -5.08
N MET A 389 20.85 -11.45 -4.78
CA MET A 389 20.79 -10.39 -5.80
C MET A 389 22.04 -10.39 -6.70
N SER A 390 23.22 -10.66 -6.14
CA SER A 390 24.47 -10.81 -6.92
C SER A 390 24.36 -11.97 -7.90
N LEU A 391 23.94 -13.14 -7.43
CA LEU A 391 23.80 -14.33 -8.29
C LEU A 391 22.73 -14.13 -9.37
N THR A 392 21.59 -13.53 -9.03
CA THR A 392 20.52 -13.23 -9.98
C THR A 392 20.97 -12.24 -11.04
N SER A 393 21.63 -11.15 -10.64
CA SER A 393 22.15 -10.15 -11.58
C SER A 393 23.23 -10.72 -12.49
N ALA A 394 24.15 -11.54 -11.94
CA ALA A 394 25.18 -12.23 -12.72
C ALA A 394 24.56 -13.19 -13.76
N ALA A 395 23.57 -14.00 -13.37
CA ALA A 395 22.87 -14.90 -14.28
C ALA A 395 22.17 -14.13 -15.40
N CYS A 396 21.48 -13.03 -15.09
CA CYS A 396 20.85 -12.17 -16.07
C CYS A 396 21.87 -11.51 -17.02
N LEU A 397 23.03 -11.07 -16.50
CA LEU A 397 24.12 -10.52 -17.31
C LEU A 397 24.70 -11.58 -18.27
N VAL A 398 24.92 -12.79 -17.82
CA VAL A 398 25.38 -13.90 -18.67
C VAL A 398 24.38 -14.18 -19.78
N LEU A 399 23.08 -14.30 -19.46
CA LEU A 399 22.03 -14.47 -20.46
C LEU A 399 22.01 -13.31 -21.44
N PHE A 400 22.17 -12.07 -20.97
CA PHE A 400 22.16 -10.88 -21.82
C PHE A 400 23.36 -10.79 -22.76
N LEU A 401 24.53 -11.31 -22.38
CA LEU A 401 25.71 -11.38 -23.23
C LEU A 401 25.53 -12.35 -24.41
N LEU A 402 24.66 -13.34 -24.28
CA LEU A 402 24.34 -14.24 -25.39
C LEU A 402 23.56 -13.47 -26.48
N ARG A 403 24.10 -13.41 -27.69
CA ARG A 403 23.52 -12.66 -28.82
C ARG A 403 22.05 -12.99 -29.08
N SER A 404 21.63 -14.22 -28.80
CA SER A 404 20.25 -14.66 -28.99
C SER A 404 19.25 -13.98 -28.07
N PHE A 405 19.67 -13.35 -26.97
CA PHE A 405 18.83 -12.68 -25.99
C PHE A 405 18.72 -11.15 -26.18
N ARG A 406 19.26 -10.60 -27.27
CA ARG A 406 19.13 -9.17 -27.60
C ARG A 406 17.83 -8.82 -28.35
N ASP A 407 17.03 -9.80 -28.68
CA ASP A 407 15.66 -9.59 -29.16
C ASP A 407 14.77 -9.06 -28.02
N PRO A 408 13.89 -8.08 -28.25
CA PRO A 408 13.00 -7.49 -27.25
C PRO A 408 12.12 -8.49 -26.48
N GLY A 409 11.65 -9.55 -27.15
CA GLY A 409 10.88 -10.61 -26.49
C GLY A 409 11.71 -11.40 -25.46
N ARG A 410 12.96 -11.69 -25.78
CA ARG A 410 13.88 -12.39 -24.86
C ARG A 410 14.39 -11.47 -23.77
N LEU A 411 14.60 -10.18 -24.09
CA LEU A 411 14.91 -9.16 -23.08
C LEU A 411 13.77 -9.05 -22.05
N PHE A 412 12.51 -9.07 -22.49
CA PHE A 412 11.37 -9.12 -21.58
C PHE A 412 11.46 -10.30 -20.62
N VAL A 413 11.79 -11.49 -21.11
CA VAL A 413 11.93 -12.68 -20.27
C VAL A 413 13.06 -12.52 -19.24
N ILE A 414 14.23 -11.98 -19.63
CA ILE A 414 15.33 -11.73 -18.68
C ILE A 414 14.89 -10.78 -17.58
N LEU A 415 14.26 -9.66 -17.94
CA LEU A 415 13.78 -8.67 -16.97
C LEU A 415 12.67 -9.23 -16.08
N LEU A 416 11.79 -10.05 -16.63
CA LEU A 416 10.77 -10.75 -15.85
C LEU A 416 11.40 -11.72 -14.85
N LEU A 417 12.35 -12.56 -15.26
CA LEU A 417 13.07 -13.49 -14.38
C LEU A 417 13.83 -12.75 -13.29
N PHE A 418 14.51 -11.65 -13.62
CA PHE A 418 15.16 -10.79 -12.65
C PHE A 418 14.14 -10.27 -11.62
N SER A 419 13.03 -9.74 -12.09
CA SER A 419 11.98 -9.19 -11.22
C SER A 419 11.38 -10.25 -10.30
N LEU A 420 11.00 -11.41 -10.86
CA LEU A 420 10.41 -12.50 -10.08
C LEU A 420 11.40 -13.08 -9.07
N SER A 421 12.68 -13.25 -9.43
CA SER A 421 13.73 -13.69 -8.51
C SER A 421 13.93 -12.69 -7.36
N THR A 422 13.92 -11.38 -7.66
CA THR A 422 14.01 -10.34 -6.64
C THR A 422 12.80 -10.38 -5.69
N ILE A 423 11.59 -10.56 -6.22
CA ILE A 423 10.37 -10.70 -5.41
C ILE A 423 10.46 -11.94 -4.50
N ILE A 424 10.94 -13.07 -5.01
CA ILE A 424 11.15 -14.28 -4.21
C ILE A 424 12.16 -14.01 -3.09
N ALA A 425 13.27 -13.31 -3.38
CA ALA A 425 14.25 -12.93 -2.37
C ALA A 425 13.63 -12.04 -1.26
N ILE A 426 12.82 -11.04 -1.64
CA ILE A 426 12.09 -10.19 -0.67
C ILE A 426 11.14 -11.03 0.18
N MET A 427 10.40 -11.96 -0.41
CA MET A 427 9.50 -12.85 0.33
C MET A 427 10.25 -13.77 1.29
N ALA A 428 11.36 -14.37 0.86
CA ALA A 428 12.18 -15.25 1.68
C ALA A 428 12.79 -14.54 2.90
N HIS A 429 13.06 -13.23 2.79
CA HIS A 429 13.63 -12.42 3.87
C HIS A 429 12.59 -11.50 4.55
N SER A 430 11.30 -11.76 4.36
CA SER A 430 10.22 -10.94 4.97
C SER A 430 10.24 -10.93 6.50
N GLY A 431 10.83 -11.95 7.15
CA GLY A 431 11.05 -12.01 8.59
C GLY A 431 11.94 -10.88 9.17
N VAL A 432 12.76 -10.22 8.34
CA VAL A 432 13.47 -8.99 8.74
C VAL A 432 12.50 -7.91 9.18
N VAL A 433 11.35 -7.82 8.52
CA VAL A 433 10.30 -6.84 8.84
C VAL A 433 9.74 -7.04 10.24
N ASP A 434 9.64 -8.29 10.71
CA ASP A 434 9.17 -8.63 12.05
C ASP A 434 10.10 -8.14 13.17
N ARG A 435 11.33 -7.81 12.81
CA ARG A 435 12.34 -7.35 13.76
C ARG A 435 12.43 -5.84 13.83
N ILE A 436 12.01 -5.12 12.77
CA ILE A 436 12.27 -3.68 12.65
C ILE A 436 11.08 -2.82 13.09
N ASN A 437 9.84 -3.23 12.81
CA ASN A 437 8.70 -2.30 12.95
C ASN A 437 7.40 -2.96 13.40
N THR A 438 7.43 -3.69 14.52
CA THR A 438 6.26 -4.32 15.13
C THR A 438 6.36 -4.33 16.65
N ALA A 439 5.22 -4.30 17.33
CA ALA A 439 5.13 -4.54 18.78
C ALA A 439 4.57 -5.94 19.12
N LYS A 440 4.45 -6.86 18.13
CA LYS A 440 3.85 -8.20 18.32
C LYS A 440 4.50 -8.98 19.45
N LYS A 441 5.85 -9.06 19.49
CA LYS A 441 6.55 -9.80 20.54
C LYS A 441 6.30 -9.23 21.94
N LEU A 442 6.23 -7.88 22.05
CA LEU A 442 5.92 -7.23 23.33
C LEU A 442 4.49 -7.53 23.78
N ALA A 443 3.53 -7.51 22.84
CA ALA A 443 2.14 -7.84 23.13
C ALA A 443 1.96 -9.31 23.51
N LEU A 444 2.64 -10.24 22.82
CA LEU A 444 2.62 -11.67 23.19
C LEU A 444 3.25 -11.92 24.55
N ALA A 445 4.44 -11.35 24.80
CA ALA A 445 5.08 -11.42 26.13
C ALA A 445 4.18 -10.87 27.23
N ALA A 446 3.46 -9.76 26.96
CA ALA A 446 2.48 -9.21 27.89
C ALA A 446 1.31 -10.17 28.19
N SER A 447 0.92 -11.00 27.20
CA SER A 447 -0.15 -11.99 27.36
C SER A 447 0.31 -13.27 28.07
N GLU A 448 1.61 -13.58 28.05
CA GLU A 448 2.22 -14.77 28.65
C GLU A 448 2.64 -14.55 30.12
N LEU A 449 2.57 -13.32 30.64
CA LEU A 449 2.91 -13.05 32.04
C LEU A 449 1.94 -13.79 32.98
N GLU A 450 2.48 -14.53 33.93
CA GLU A 450 1.71 -15.27 34.96
C GLU A 450 0.78 -14.35 35.77
N THR A 451 1.27 -13.14 36.06
CA THR A 451 0.51 -12.13 36.80
C THR A 451 -0.29 -11.27 35.81
N ARG A 452 -1.62 -11.35 35.89
CA ARG A 452 -2.50 -10.48 35.10
C ARG A 452 -2.40 -9.03 35.60
N PRO A 453 -2.11 -8.07 34.70
CA PRO A 453 -2.11 -6.65 35.04
C PRO A 453 -3.53 -6.12 35.22
N ASP A 454 -3.71 -5.21 36.19
CA ASP A 454 -4.96 -4.46 36.34
C ASP A 454 -5.18 -3.49 35.19
N ILE A 455 -4.07 -2.94 34.67
CA ILE A 455 -4.09 -1.96 33.57
C ILE A 455 -2.87 -2.17 32.66
N VAL A 456 -3.09 -2.00 31.36
CA VAL A 456 -2.01 -1.94 30.36
C VAL A 456 -1.94 -0.53 29.81
N VAL A 457 -0.75 0.07 29.84
CA VAL A 457 -0.52 1.46 29.47
C VAL A 457 0.50 1.57 28.34
N ASN A 458 0.21 2.36 27.32
CA ASN A 458 1.20 2.82 26.35
C ASN A 458 1.68 4.22 26.78
N TYR A 459 2.89 4.29 27.30
CA TYR A 459 3.42 5.53 27.89
C TYR A 459 4.23 6.34 26.89
N SER A 460 3.76 7.56 26.64
CA SER A 460 4.42 8.57 25.80
C SER A 460 4.67 8.10 24.36
N GLY A 461 3.75 7.29 23.87
CA GLY A 461 3.70 6.78 22.48
C GLY A 461 2.34 6.20 22.17
N LEU A 462 2.19 5.74 20.94
CA LEU A 462 1.01 5.04 20.46
C LEU A 462 1.47 3.93 19.51
N ASP A 463 1.52 2.72 20.02
CA ASP A 463 1.80 1.52 19.24
C ASP A 463 0.48 0.84 18.89
N LEU A 464 0.03 1.02 17.66
CA LEU A 464 -1.31 0.66 17.20
C LEU A 464 -1.52 -0.85 17.00
N THR A 465 -0.43 -1.62 16.89
CA THR A 465 -0.50 -3.08 16.81
C THR A 465 -0.77 -3.74 18.16
N ILE A 466 -0.50 -3.06 19.30
CA ILE A 466 -0.68 -3.62 20.63
C ILE A 466 -2.15 -3.96 20.93
N PRO A 467 -3.13 -3.05 20.74
CA PRO A 467 -4.55 -3.37 20.95
C PRO A 467 -5.01 -4.57 20.12
N PHE A 468 -4.55 -4.66 18.87
CA PHE A 468 -4.87 -5.77 17.96
C PHE A 468 -4.40 -7.12 18.52
N TYR A 469 -3.12 -7.23 18.93
CA TYR A 469 -2.57 -8.49 19.44
C TYR A 469 -3.09 -8.83 20.84
N LEU A 470 -3.33 -7.84 21.70
CA LEU A 470 -3.93 -8.04 23.03
C LEU A 470 -5.45 -8.27 22.96
N LYS A 471 -6.09 -8.01 21.80
CA LYS A 471 -7.55 -8.07 21.59
C LYS A 471 -8.33 -7.23 22.61
N ARG A 472 -7.78 -6.12 23.04
CA ARG A 472 -8.41 -5.18 23.98
C ARG A 472 -7.80 -3.78 23.87
N PRO A 473 -8.54 -2.73 24.19
CA PRO A 473 -8.00 -1.38 24.27
C PRO A 473 -6.91 -1.28 25.35
N VAL A 474 -5.97 -0.36 25.14
CA VAL A 474 -4.92 0.00 26.10
C VAL A 474 -5.01 1.47 26.47
N VAL A 475 -4.67 1.80 27.71
CA VAL A 475 -4.64 3.19 28.15
C VAL A 475 -3.42 3.90 27.58
N ILE A 476 -3.58 5.14 27.17
CA ILE A 476 -2.51 5.98 26.60
C ILE A 476 -2.16 7.07 27.60
N ALA A 477 -0.93 7.03 28.09
CA ALA A 477 -0.44 8.04 29.04
C ALA A 477 0.46 9.05 28.35
N SER A 478 0.19 10.35 28.58
CA SER A 478 1.04 11.48 28.11
C SER A 478 1.20 11.57 26.58
N TYR A 479 0.20 11.09 25.82
CA TYR A 479 0.22 11.17 24.35
C TYR A 479 -1.19 11.09 23.77
N LYS A 480 -1.47 11.84 22.70
CA LYS A 480 -2.74 11.78 21.97
C LYS A 480 -2.53 11.48 20.46
N GLY A 481 -1.48 12.06 19.86
CA GLY A 481 -1.10 11.82 18.47
C GLY A 481 -2.27 11.95 17.49
N GLU A 482 -2.42 10.96 16.63
CA GLU A 482 -3.51 10.90 15.64
C GLU A 482 -4.91 10.70 16.25
N LEU A 483 -5.02 10.33 17.52
CA LEU A 483 -6.29 10.22 18.26
C LEU A 483 -6.74 11.55 18.88
N ALA A 484 -6.00 12.64 18.68
CA ALA A 484 -6.27 13.93 19.32
C ALA A 484 -7.68 14.48 19.04
N MET A 485 -8.24 14.20 17.86
CA MET A 485 -9.61 14.57 17.52
C MET A 485 -10.62 13.76 18.34
N GLY A 486 -10.50 12.44 18.35
CA GLY A 486 -11.38 11.55 19.10
C GLY A 486 -11.25 11.71 20.62
N ALA A 487 -10.09 12.16 21.11
CA ALA A 487 -9.84 12.44 22.53
C ALA A 487 -10.67 13.61 23.10
N LYS A 488 -11.34 14.38 22.26
CA LYS A 488 -12.25 15.47 22.69
C LYS A 488 -13.60 14.95 23.20
N TYR A 489 -13.96 13.72 22.86
CA TYR A 489 -15.24 13.13 23.26
C TYR A 489 -15.15 12.52 24.67
N ASP A 490 -16.24 12.60 25.40
CA ASP A 490 -16.31 12.14 26.79
C ASP A 490 -16.09 10.63 26.94
N ASP A 491 -16.53 9.83 25.96
CA ASP A 491 -16.33 8.38 25.97
C ASP A 491 -14.86 7.95 25.82
N ALA A 492 -13.99 8.85 25.34
CA ALA A 492 -12.56 8.59 25.23
C ALA A 492 -11.77 8.85 26.53
N ARG A 493 -12.37 9.48 27.55
CA ARG A 493 -11.66 9.85 28.79
C ARG A 493 -11.02 8.65 29.50
N LYS A 494 -11.63 7.48 29.43
CA LYS A 494 -11.10 6.23 30.03
C LYS A 494 -9.82 5.70 29.34
N ILE A 495 -9.56 6.16 28.12
CA ILE A 495 -8.41 5.71 27.32
C ILE A 495 -7.20 6.62 27.53
N PHE A 496 -7.41 7.88 27.87
CA PHE A 496 -6.32 8.84 28.04
C PHE A 496 -6.05 9.13 29.51
N MET A 497 -4.77 9.19 29.83
CA MET A 497 -4.27 9.45 31.17
C MET A 497 -3.19 10.52 31.13
N GLU A 498 -3.21 11.43 32.07
CA GLU A 498 -2.14 12.41 32.23
C GLU A 498 -0.89 11.78 32.86
N GLU A 499 0.28 12.34 32.63
CA GLU A 499 1.55 11.79 33.10
C GLU A 499 1.61 11.72 34.65
N ALA A 500 1.06 12.70 35.31
CA ALA A 500 1.00 12.72 36.78
C ALA A 500 0.17 11.58 37.36
N GLU A 501 -0.91 11.20 36.68
CA GLU A 501 -1.76 10.07 37.07
C GLU A 501 -1.05 8.74 36.84
N PHE A 502 -0.37 8.58 35.68
CA PHE A 502 0.45 7.41 35.41
C PHE A 502 1.53 7.19 36.45
N PHE A 503 2.23 8.25 36.86
CA PHE A 503 3.25 8.13 37.92
C PHE A 503 2.67 7.80 39.28
N ARG A 504 1.46 8.30 39.62
CA ARG A 504 0.75 7.88 40.83
C ARG A 504 0.41 6.39 40.80
N LEU A 505 -0.03 5.87 39.66
CA LEU A 505 -0.30 4.45 39.47
C LEU A 505 0.94 3.58 39.63
N LEU A 506 2.08 3.98 39.05
CA LEU A 506 3.35 3.27 39.24
C LEU A 506 3.81 3.20 40.68
N GLY A 507 3.47 4.21 41.50
CA GLY A 507 3.76 4.24 42.94
C GLY A 507 2.75 3.52 43.83
N SER A 508 1.62 3.05 43.25
CA SER A 508 0.55 2.35 43.98
C SER A 508 0.75 0.83 43.99
N ASP A 509 -0.15 0.11 44.68
CA ASP A 509 -0.18 -1.35 44.72
C ASP A 509 -0.91 -1.97 43.53
N ARG A 510 -1.45 -1.15 42.62
CA ARG A 510 -2.05 -1.64 41.38
C ARG A 510 -0.98 -2.20 40.45
N LYS A 511 -1.26 -3.35 39.83
CA LYS A 511 -0.40 -4.02 38.88
C LYS A 511 -0.49 -3.33 37.50
N VAL A 512 0.50 -2.49 37.20
CA VAL A 512 0.58 -1.72 35.97
C VAL A 512 1.60 -2.37 35.04
N LEU A 513 1.15 -2.84 33.89
CA LEU A 513 2.00 -3.25 32.78
C LEU A 513 2.07 -2.11 31.77
N PHE A 514 3.25 -1.74 31.31
CA PHE A 514 3.33 -0.63 30.38
C PHE A 514 4.41 -0.81 29.31
N ILE A 515 4.19 -0.17 28.18
CA ILE A 515 5.11 -0.15 27.04
C ILE A 515 5.58 1.28 26.84
N THR A 516 6.88 1.46 26.66
CA THR A 516 7.49 2.77 26.42
C THR A 516 8.75 2.66 25.55
N LYS A 517 9.27 3.80 25.09
CA LYS A 517 10.54 3.84 24.35
C LYS A 517 11.72 3.56 25.26
N SER A 518 12.69 2.77 24.79
CA SER A 518 13.89 2.35 25.54
C SER A 518 14.65 3.51 26.16
N LYS A 519 14.71 4.67 25.48
CA LYS A 519 15.36 5.88 26.02
C LYS A 519 14.73 6.44 27.29
N ARG A 520 13.50 6.06 27.64
CA ARG A 520 12.80 6.51 28.84
C ARG A 520 12.98 5.58 30.04
N VAL A 521 13.39 4.35 29.80
CA VAL A 521 13.50 3.30 30.84
C VAL A 521 14.42 3.77 31.98
N LYS A 522 15.63 4.23 31.66
CA LYS A 522 16.58 4.72 32.70
C LYS A 522 16.02 5.85 33.58
N ASN A 523 15.20 6.73 33.00
CA ASN A 523 14.60 7.83 33.78
C ASN A 523 13.49 7.32 34.72
N LEU A 524 12.72 6.30 34.24
CA LEU A 524 11.69 5.66 35.06
C LEU A 524 12.29 4.87 36.23
N GLU A 525 13.33 4.09 35.97
CA GLU A 525 14.07 3.33 37.01
C GLU A 525 14.69 4.25 38.05
N LYS A 526 15.23 5.41 37.67
CA LYS A 526 15.73 6.43 38.61
C LYS A 526 14.62 7.05 39.43
N ARG A 527 13.43 7.23 38.87
CA ARG A 527 12.28 7.84 39.54
C ARG A 527 11.57 6.87 40.48
N PHE A 528 11.56 5.59 40.16
CA PHE A 528 10.90 4.51 40.91
C PHE A 528 11.91 3.38 41.23
N PRO A 529 12.94 3.63 42.04
CA PRO A 529 13.99 2.66 42.31
C PRO A 529 13.42 1.38 42.93
N GLY A 530 13.78 0.22 42.37
CA GLY A 530 13.35 -1.10 42.84
C GLY A 530 11.87 -1.46 42.57
N ARG A 531 11.11 -0.57 41.89
CA ARG A 531 9.69 -0.82 41.56
C ARG A 531 9.45 -1.11 40.08
N ILE A 532 10.43 -0.93 39.24
CA ILE A 532 10.28 -1.16 37.79
C ILE A 532 11.00 -2.44 37.39
N THR A 533 10.24 -3.37 36.85
CA THR A 533 10.76 -4.63 36.26
C THR A 533 10.69 -4.54 34.75
N THR A 534 11.81 -4.73 34.07
CA THR A 534 11.86 -4.81 32.58
C THR A 534 11.72 -6.26 32.17
N HIS A 535 10.67 -6.60 31.42
CA HIS A 535 10.40 -7.97 30.95
C HIS A 535 11.05 -8.25 29.59
N LEU A 536 10.89 -7.35 28.63
CA LEU A 536 11.39 -7.51 27.28
C LEU A 536 11.62 -6.15 26.62
N CYS A 537 12.75 -6.01 25.93
CA CYS A 537 12.98 -4.88 25.02
C CYS A 537 13.14 -5.40 23.59
N GLN A 538 12.46 -4.73 22.66
CA GLN A 538 12.59 -4.99 21.22
C GLN A 538 12.63 -3.67 20.48
N ASN A 539 13.63 -3.50 19.62
CA ASN A 539 13.87 -2.24 18.92
C ASN A 539 14.03 -1.07 19.91
N ASP A 540 13.29 0.01 19.70
CA ASP A 540 13.27 1.19 20.57
C ASP A 540 12.19 1.13 21.66
N ARG A 541 11.59 -0.03 21.92
CA ARG A 541 10.46 -0.24 22.84
C ARG A 541 10.77 -1.29 23.89
N CYS A 542 10.30 -1.05 25.12
CA CYS A 542 10.39 -2.01 26.21
C CYS A 542 9.02 -2.23 26.86
N LEU A 543 8.77 -3.47 27.27
CA LEU A 543 7.68 -3.91 28.12
C LEU A 543 8.16 -3.94 29.56
N LEU A 544 7.48 -3.20 30.43
CA LEU A 544 7.85 -3.05 31.84
C LEU A 544 6.62 -3.21 32.74
N SER A 545 6.86 -3.49 34.00
CA SER A 545 5.82 -3.46 35.04
C SER A 545 6.32 -2.82 36.33
N ASN A 546 5.38 -2.51 37.25
CA ASN A 546 5.68 -2.06 38.59
C ASN A 546 5.57 -3.17 39.66
N TYR A 547 5.54 -4.44 39.21
CA TYR A 547 5.40 -5.62 40.07
C TYR A 547 6.38 -6.72 39.65
#